data_dc2e7cbd82ce3bf4e90e58a4165ee031
#
_entry.id   dc2e7cbd82ce3bf4e90e58a4165ee031
#
_cell.length_a   1.000
_cell.length_b   1.000
_cell.length_c   1.000
_cell.angle_alpha   90.00
_cell.angle_beta   90.00
_cell.angle_gamma   90.00
#
_symmetry.space_group_name_H-M   'P 1'
#
loop_
_entity.id
_entity.type
_entity.pdbx_description
1 polymer ?
#
loop_
_entity_poly.entity_id
_entity_poly.type
_entity_poly.pdbx_seq_one_letter_code
_entity_poly.pdbx_strand_id
1 'polypeptide(L)'
;MKKTEELTKLPNTTMYFPKVELTPDEITRLYTVGHVRPEWLRTVVVNQDDVEVILAQKPKRLSKAKAMEAFVNEYREHQGLWADIEAYSRGELDSIDLSVRYGLSYKDLKKVFAACFEQDIEPLWKAHKKSAQKKTSQKLYGTDHPSLNEEVRAKQKQTMLTRYGVEHNMQSKELREKHKRSMLETYGVAYAFELGKPKKPRTQTEGNDKIPVDYERLVMSQLDASNIAYKRNDRTILDGLELDFYLPEFDLGIECNPNQTHNSNLYATDSRRVMFGHIKGKTYHFDKYQKAKDAGITLIQWWEQDLEPTTFLKTTWPRLLARLYGGERKIGARQVTVRPVKDAKPARAFIDEHHARGNARAKEYWGFYHHDELVAAASFVWKGDEAELKRLCFAPSIQILGGVSKLITNFFREHPETQTVMTFSDNDLGDGHGYEKAGAKLIGETGPSLRFVSWTDPLDTYSWQIATKWGAKSGVVAKLSNHRAFATQAEIEKYIETEMPHRTDTKCGYDRIYTSGSKKWLFTR
;
A
#
# COMPACT_ATOMS: atom_id res chain seq x y z
N MET A 1 29.01 -29.35 -11.14
CA MET A 1 28.29 -28.42 -12.05
C MET A 1 29.22 -27.90 -13.14
N LYS A 2 28.88 -28.08 -14.42
CA LYS A 2 29.55 -27.40 -15.55
C LYS A 2 28.59 -26.37 -16.12
N LYS A 3 29.07 -25.11 -16.34
CA LYS A 3 28.33 -24.09 -17.05
C LYS A 3 28.73 -24.08 -18.51
N THR A 4 27.74 -23.92 -19.36
CA THR A 4 28.00 -23.68 -20.80
C THR A 4 28.17 -22.19 -21.07
N GLU A 5 28.75 -21.85 -22.20
CA GLU A 5 28.85 -20.45 -22.65
C GLU A 5 27.52 -19.90 -23.17
N GLU A 6 26.55 -20.78 -23.45
CA GLU A 6 25.24 -20.43 -23.96
C GLU A 6 24.39 -19.77 -22.87
N LEU A 7 23.90 -18.57 -23.17
CA LEU A 7 22.94 -17.86 -22.31
C LEU A 7 21.50 -18.16 -22.76
N THR A 8 20.67 -18.53 -21.82
CA THR A 8 19.23 -18.72 -22.06
C THR A 8 18.41 -17.69 -21.29
N LYS A 9 17.32 -17.22 -21.91
CA LYS A 9 16.38 -16.26 -21.31
C LYS A 9 15.26 -16.99 -20.59
N LEU A 10 15.02 -16.65 -19.34
CA LEU A 10 13.84 -17.18 -18.61
C LEU A 10 12.55 -16.66 -19.22
N PRO A 11 11.52 -17.51 -19.37
CA PRO A 11 10.19 -17.11 -19.84
C PRO A 11 9.64 -15.95 -19.00
N ASN A 12 9.04 -14.96 -19.67
CA ASN A 12 8.40 -13.78 -19.03
C ASN A 12 9.34 -12.92 -18.17
N THR A 13 10.63 -12.95 -18.40
CA THR A 13 11.62 -12.12 -17.71
C THR A 13 12.59 -11.45 -18.69
N THR A 14 13.36 -10.48 -18.19
CA THR A 14 14.51 -9.90 -18.90
C THR A 14 15.84 -10.53 -18.48
N MET A 15 15.80 -11.62 -17.68
CA MET A 15 16.99 -12.23 -17.10
C MET A 15 17.54 -13.32 -18.00
N TYR A 16 18.86 -13.33 -18.16
CA TYR A 16 19.63 -14.34 -18.89
C TYR A 16 20.48 -15.14 -17.91
N PHE A 17 20.56 -16.46 -18.14
CA PHE A 17 21.34 -17.38 -17.32
C PHE A 17 22.19 -18.30 -18.23
N PRO A 18 23.40 -18.70 -17.80
CA PRO A 18 24.12 -19.77 -18.47
C PRO A 18 23.37 -21.09 -18.28
N LYS A 19 23.37 -21.93 -19.29
CA LYS A 19 22.91 -23.31 -19.12
C LYS A 19 23.91 -24.09 -18.27
N VAL A 20 23.42 -25.04 -17.47
CA VAL A 20 24.23 -25.82 -16.55
C VAL A 20 23.97 -27.32 -16.69
N GLU A 21 25.03 -28.12 -16.59
CA GLU A 21 24.94 -29.57 -16.42
C GLU A 21 24.84 -29.87 -14.92
N LEU A 22 23.78 -30.56 -14.52
CA LEU A 22 23.51 -30.97 -13.13
C LEU A 22 23.37 -32.50 -13.07
N THR A 23 23.81 -33.06 -11.95
CA THR A 23 23.51 -34.47 -11.64
C THR A 23 22.03 -34.66 -11.27
N PRO A 24 21.46 -35.86 -11.39
CA PRO A 24 20.10 -36.15 -10.94
C PRO A 24 19.85 -35.76 -9.47
N ASP A 25 20.85 -35.97 -8.60
CA ASP A 25 20.76 -35.59 -7.17
C ASP A 25 20.69 -34.08 -6.99
N GLU A 26 21.49 -33.28 -7.71
CA GLU A 26 21.44 -31.82 -7.69
C GLU A 26 20.09 -31.30 -8.21
N ILE A 27 19.54 -31.90 -9.28
CA ILE A 27 18.20 -31.57 -9.81
C ILE A 27 17.13 -31.89 -8.78
N THR A 28 17.19 -33.06 -8.17
CA THR A 28 16.24 -33.50 -7.13
C THR A 28 16.30 -32.56 -5.91
N ARG A 29 17.49 -32.22 -5.44
CA ARG A 29 17.69 -31.30 -4.31
C ARG A 29 17.15 -29.91 -4.62
N LEU A 30 17.42 -29.35 -5.79
CA LEU A 30 16.88 -28.04 -6.22
C LEU A 30 15.35 -28.06 -6.29
N TYR A 31 14.76 -29.15 -6.75
CA TYR A 31 13.31 -29.29 -6.83
C TYR A 31 12.64 -29.46 -5.46
N THR A 32 13.19 -30.32 -4.59
CA THR A 32 12.57 -30.74 -3.33
C THR A 32 12.86 -29.79 -2.18
N VAL A 33 14.11 -29.41 -2.01
CA VAL A 33 14.61 -28.53 -0.94
C VAL A 33 14.59 -27.07 -1.40
N GLY A 34 15.14 -26.79 -2.57
CA GLY A 34 15.27 -25.45 -3.12
C GLY A 34 13.97 -24.85 -3.65
N HIS A 35 12.89 -25.63 -3.75
CA HIS A 35 11.62 -25.19 -4.32
C HIS A 35 11.73 -24.52 -5.68
N VAL A 36 12.74 -24.87 -6.46
CA VAL A 36 12.93 -24.35 -7.82
C VAL A 36 11.75 -24.79 -8.70
N ARG A 37 11.27 -23.90 -9.54
CA ARG A 37 10.14 -24.18 -10.42
C ARG A 37 10.53 -25.13 -11.55
N PRO A 38 9.66 -26.06 -11.97
CA PRO A 38 9.91 -26.93 -13.11
C PRO A 38 10.32 -26.18 -14.37
N GLU A 39 9.69 -25.06 -14.67
CA GLU A 39 10.00 -24.24 -15.85
C GLU A 39 11.43 -23.70 -15.84
N TRP A 40 11.96 -23.37 -14.65
CA TRP A 40 13.35 -22.94 -14.49
C TRP A 40 14.31 -24.10 -14.77
N LEU A 41 14.05 -25.27 -14.20
CA LEU A 41 14.87 -26.48 -14.44
C LEU A 41 14.89 -26.83 -15.94
N ARG A 42 13.73 -26.83 -16.60
CA ARG A 42 13.59 -27.07 -18.04
C ARG A 42 14.33 -26.04 -18.90
N THR A 43 14.48 -24.82 -18.42
CA THR A 43 15.10 -23.75 -19.19
C THR A 43 16.62 -23.73 -19.03
N VAL A 44 17.12 -23.98 -17.81
CA VAL A 44 18.52 -23.71 -17.44
C VAL A 44 19.37 -24.99 -17.42
N VAL A 45 18.78 -26.15 -17.12
CA VAL A 45 19.52 -27.42 -17.07
C VAL A 45 19.74 -27.96 -18.49
N VAL A 46 20.94 -28.48 -18.79
CA VAL A 46 21.29 -29.01 -20.13
C VAL A 46 20.66 -30.40 -20.32
N ASN A 47 20.81 -31.27 -19.33
CA ASN A 47 20.33 -32.67 -19.37
C ASN A 47 18.83 -32.77 -19.09
N GLN A 48 18.02 -32.41 -20.08
CA GLN A 48 16.56 -32.32 -19.99
C GLN A 48 15.89 -33.66 -19.66
N ASP A 49 16.42 -34.77 -20.14
CA ASP A 49 15.87 -36.10 -19.87
C ASP A 49 15.85 -36.42 -18.38
N ASP A 50 16.92 -36.08 -17.66
CA ASP A 50 16.99 -36.25 -16.20
C ASP A 50 15.97 -35.34 -15.49
N VAL A 51 15.79 -34.12 -16.00
CA VAL A 51 14.78 -33.16 -15.45
C VAL A 51 13.38 -33.75 -15.59
N GLU A 52 13.01 -34.25 -16.76
CA GLU A 52 11.67 -34.81 -16.99
C GLU A 52 11.44 -36.09 -16.20
N VAL A 53 12.43 -36.96 -16.08
CA VAL A 53 12.35 -38.18 -15.24
C VAL A 53 12.09 -37.82 -13.78
N ILE A 54 12.85 -36.86 -13.23
CA ILE A 54 12.71 -36.44 -11.83
C ILE A 54 11.36 -35.76 -11.60
N LEU A 55 10.94 -34.87 -12.52
CA LEU A 55 9.65 -34.19 -12.39
C LEU A 55 8.45 -35.15 -12.50
N ALA A 56 8.56 -36.18 -13.33
CA ALA A 56 7.54 -37.22 -13.47
C ALA A 56 7.35 -38.04 -12.18
N GLN A 57 8.43 -38.30 -11.45
CA GLN A 57 8.40 -39.01 -10.16
C GLN A 57 7.73 -38.19 -9.04
N LYS A 58 7.54 -36.89 -9.23
CA LYS A 58 6.94 -35.94 -8.25
C LYS A 58 7.51 -36.11 -6.83
N PRO A 59 8.83 -36.03 -6.63
CA PRO A 59 9.42 -36.27 -5.32
C PRO A 59 8.85 -35.27 -4.30
N LYS A 60 8.68 -35.73 -3.06
CA LYS A 60 8.06 -34.92 -1.98
C LYS A 60 8.93 -33.71 -1.64
N ARG A 61 8.34 -32.51 -1.76
CA ARG A 61 8.99 -31.26 -1.36
C ARG A 61 8.98 -31.08 0.15
N LEU A 62 10.07 -30.59 0.72
CA LEU A 62 10.07 -30.10 2.09
C LEU A 62 9.26 -28.82 2.21
N SER A 63 8.69 -28.52 3.39
CA SER A 63 8.13 -27.18 3.61
C SER A 63 9.27 -26.15 3.61
N LYS A 64 8.98 -24.92 3.15
CA LYS A 64 10.01 -23.85 3.13
C LYS A 64 10.63 -23.58 4.50
N ALA A 65 9.83 -23.64 5.56
CA ALA A 65 10.31 -23.46 6.93
C ALA A 65 11.33 -24.53 7.31
N LYS A 66 11.03 -25.82 7.05
CA LYS A 66 11.95 -26.93 7.30
C LYS A 66 13.22 -26.87 6.45
N ALA A 67 13.09 -26.45 5.18
CA ALA A 67 14.25 -26.28 4.31
C ALA A 67 15.19 -25.16 4.80
N MET A 68 14.62 -24.04 5.27
CA MET A 68 15.40 -22.94 5.84
C MET A 68 16.05 -23.33 7.18
N GLU A 69 15.32 -24.01 8.05
CA GLU A 69 15.84 -24.49 9.34
C GLU A 69 16.98 -25.49 9.14
N ALA A 70 16.81 -26.45 8.26
CA ALA A 70 17.86 -27.43 7.92
C ALA A 70 19.12 -26.73 7.39
N PHE A 71 18.96 -25.72 6.51
CA PHE A 71 20.07 -24.95 5.98
C PHE A 71 20.82 -24.19 7.10
N VAL A 72 20.11 -23.45 7.95
CA VAL A 72 20.72 -22.67 9.03
C VAL A 72 21.46 -23.59 10.00
N ASN A 73 20.91 -24.74 10.32
CA ASN A 73 21.55 -25.71 11.20
C ASN A 73 22.80 -26.34 10.57
N GLU A 74 22.79 -26.58 9.24
CA GLU A 74 23.93 -27.17 8.52
C GLU A 74 25.08 -26.17 8.32
N TYR A 75 24.75 -24.89 8.01
CA TYR A 75 25.74 -23.93 7.51
C TYR A 75 26.05 -22.76 8.44
N ARG A 76 25.39 -22.62 9.59
CA ARG A 76 25.60 -21.48 10.52
C ARG A 76 27.08 -21.30 10.92
N GLU A 77 27.83 -22.39 11.08
CA GLU A 77 29.23 -22.36 11.47
C GLU A 77 30.20 -22.64 10.30
N HIS A 78 29.68 -22.70 9.07
CA HIS A 78 30.49 -23.05 7.92
C HIS A 78 31.33 -21.86 7.44
N GLN A 79 32.65 -21.91 7.69
CA GLN A 79 33.59 -20.82 7.38
C GLN A 79 33.59 -20.42 5.89
N GLY A 80 33.29 -21.33 4.97
CA GLY A 80 33.20 -21.06 3.53
C GLY A 80 32.01 -20.22 3.09
N LEU A 81 30.96 -20.13 3.91
CA LEU A 81 29.71 -19.44 3.54
C LEU A 81 29.92 -17.92 3.33
N TRP A 82 30.75 -17.29 4.18
CA TRP A 82 31.09 -15.88 4.03
C TRP A 82 31.95 -15.64 2.79
N ALA A 83 32.95 -16.47 2.56
CA ALA A 83 33.79 -16.38 1.36
C ALA A 83 32.97 -16.50 0.05
N ASP A 84 31.96 -17.36 0.05
CA ASP A 84 31.06 -17.53 -1.09
C ASP A 84 30.18 -16.29 -1.34
N ILE A 85 29.69 -15.61 -0.31
CA ILE A 85 28.91 -14.39 -0.50
C ILE A 85 29.79 -13.22 -0.96
N GLU A 86 31.03 -13.16 -0.50
CA GLU A 86 32.00 -12.19 -1.03
C GLU A 86 32.35 -12.46 -2.49
N ALA A 87 32.62 -13.72 -2.86
CA ALA A 87 32.83 -14.13 -4.25
C ALA A 87 31.59 -13.82 -5.12
N TYR A 88 30.39 -14.03 -4.57
CA TYR A 88 29.13 -13.65 -5.20
C TYR A 88 29.06 -12.12 -5.41
N SER A 89 29.40 -11.32 -4.41
CA SER A 89 29.37 -9.87 -4.51
C SER A 89 30.31 -9.33 -5.60
N ARG A 90 31.48 -9.97 -5.78
CA ARG A 90 32.45 -9.67 -6.84
C ARG A 90 32.03 -10.22 -8.21
N GLY A 91 30.97 -11.04 -8.26
CA GLY A 91 30.47 -11.69 -9.47
C GLY A 91 31.37 -12.83 -9.96
N GLU A 92 32.17 -13.42 -9.09
CA GLU A 92 32.95 -14.64 -9.33
C GLU A 92 32.05 -15.89 -9.30
N LEU A 93 31.04 -15.86 -8.39
CA LEU A 93 29.91 -16.77 -8.36
C LEU A 93 28.64 -16.06 -8.82
N ASP A 94 27.70 -16.81 -9.39
CA ASP A 94 26.36 -16.28 -9.71
C ASP A 94 25.27 -16.98 -8.87
N SER A 95 24.04 -16.59 -9.11
CA SER A 95 22.87 -17.12 -8.37
C SER A 95 22.65 -18.62 -8.65
N ILE A 96 23.12 -19.14 -9.77
CA ILE A 96 23.03 -20.56 -10.10
C ILE A 96 24.07 -21.32 -9.30
N ASP A 97 25.32 -20.81 -9.25
CA ASP A 97 26.39 -21.43 -8.46
C ASP A 97 25.95 -21.62 -7.01
N LEU A 98 25.41 -20.57 -6.41
CA LEU A 98 24.94 -20.63 -5.03
C LEU A 98 23.72 -21.53 -4.88
N SER A 99 22.78 -21.47 -5.83
CA SER A 99 21.58 -22.32 -5.78
C SER A 99 21.91 -23.83 -5.85
N VAL A 100 22.84 -24.20 -6.72
CA VAL A 100 23.29 -25.59 -6.86
C VAL A 100 24.12 -26.01 -5.65
N ARG A 101 25.09 -25.19 -5.23
CA ARG A 101 25.97 -25.50 -4.09
C ARG A 101 25.19 -25.71 -2.81
N TYR A 102 24.21 -24.88 -2.56
CA TYR A 102 23.43 -24.92 -1.32
C TYR A 102 22.04 -25.57 -1.44
N GLY A 103 21.63 -25.98 -2.66
CA GLY A 103 20.36 -26.64 -2.90
C GLY A 103 19.14 -25.79 -2.56
N LEU A 104 19.23 -24.45 -2.69
CA LEU A 104 18.15 -23.51 -2.39
C LEU A 104 17.82 -22.63 -3.59
N SER A 105 16.57 -22.20 -3.70
CA SER A 105 16.21 -21.21 -4.72
C SER A 105 16.87 -19.86 -4.44
N TYR A 106 17.22 -19.11 -5.48
CA TYR A 106 17.78 -17.77 -5.38
C TYR A 106 16.97 -16.83 -4.47
N LYS A 107 15.63 -16.96 -4.48
CA LYS A 107 14.76 -16.12 -3.65
C LYS A 107 14.91 -16.38 -2.15
N ASP A 108 15.24 -17.60 -1.80
CA ASP A 108 15.37 -18.04 -0.42
C ASP A 108 16.82 -17.90 0.10
N LEU A 109 17.83 -17.98 -0.80
CA LEU A 109 19.26 -17.82 -0.47
C LEU A 109 19.56 -16.56 0.34
N LYS A 110 19.05 -15.40 -0.09
CA LYS A 110 19.27 -14.14 0.63
C LYS A 110 18.76 -14.19 2.07
N LYS A 111 17.61 -14.81 2.31
CA LYS A 111 17.01 -14.91 3.64
C LYS A 111 17.81 -15.83 4.55
N VAL A 112 18.22 -16.98 4.03
CA VAL A 112 18.99 -17.96 4.82
C VAL A 112 20.40 -17.46 5.09
N PHE A 113 21.05 -16.79 4.13
CA PHE A 113 22.34 -16.16 4.36
C PHE A 113 22.24 -15.06 5.41
N ALA A 114 21.21 -14.21 5.34
CA ALA A 114 20.98 -13.21 6.37
C ALA A 114 20.72 -13.81 7.76
N ALA A 115 20.16 -15.01 7.84
CA ALA A 115 19.95 -15.71 9.10
C ALA A 115 21.21 -16.40 9.66
N CYS A 116 22.21 -16.65 8.80
CA CYS A 116 23.50 -17.26 9.20
C CYS A 116 24.54 -16.24 9.66
N PHE A 117 24.38 -14.97 9.31
CA PHE A 117 25.35 -13.92 9.64
C PHE A 117 24.76 -12.88 10.59
N GLU A 118 25.57 -12.38 11.52
CA GLU A 118 25.22 -11.23 12.36
C GLU A 118 25.35 -9.89 11.60
N GLN A 119 26.07 -9.90 10.47
CA GLN A 119 26.35 -8.73 9.65
C GLN A 119 25.29 -8.57 8.54
N ASP A 120 25.03 -7.31 8.15
CA ASP A 120 24.13 -7.02 7.02
C ASP A 120 24.77 -7.43 5.69
N ILE A 121 24.17 -8.42 5.01
CA ILE A 121 24.60 -8.90 3.69
C ILE A 121 24.01 -8.09 2.52
N GLU A 122 23.11 -7.15 2.78
CA GLU A 122 22.41 -6.38 1.75
C GLU A 122 23.35 -5.62 0.81
N PRO A 123 24.43 -4.97 1.29
CA PRO A 123 25.39 -4.29 0.42
C PRO A 123 26.08 -5.26 -0.55
N LEU A 124 26.51 -6.42 -0.08
CA LEU A 124 27.16 -7.46 -0.89
C LEU A 124 26.20 -8.02 -1.95
N TRP A 125 24.95 -8.25 -1.54
CA TRP A 125 23.91 -8.74 -2.45
C TRP A 125 23.55 -7.75 -3.55
N LYS A 126 23.52 -6.45 -3.25
CA LYS A 126 23.33 -5.37 -4.25
C LYS A 126 24.54 -5.23 -5.20
N ALA A 127 25.76 -5.40 -4.69
CA ALA A 127 26.97 -5.33 -5.51
C ALA A 127 26.96 -6.42 -6.59
N HIS A 128 26.56 -7.65 -6.26
CA HIS A 128 26.42 -8.72 -7.25
C HIS A 128 25.49 -8.36 -8.40
N LYS A 129 24.30 -7.80 -8.11
CA LYS A 129 23.33 -7.45 -9.16
C LYS A 129 23.96 -6.51 -10.21
N LYS A 130 24.73 -5.54 -9.76
CA LYS A 130 25.43 -4.58 -10.63
C LYS A 130 26.54 -5.27 -11.44
N SER A 131 27.34 -6.11 -10.81
CA SER A 131 28.41 -6.88 -11.46
C SER A 131 27.87 -7.88 -12.48
N ALA A 132 26.84 -8.65 -12.14
CA ALA A 132 26.20 -9.61 -13.05
C ALA A 132 25.56 -8.93 -14.27
N GLN A 133 24.91 -7.77 -14.07
CA GLN A 133 24.34 -6.99 -15.16
C GLN A 133 25.44 -6.49 -16.14
N LYS A 134 26.57 -6.02 -15.61
CA LYS A 134 27.71 -5.59 -16.40
C LYS A 134 28.31 -6.75 -17.21
N LYS A 135 28.54 -7.92 -16.57
CA LYS A 135 29.06 -9.13 -17.25
C LYS A 135 28.13 -9.60 -18.38
N THR A 136 26.81 -9.62 -18.13
CA THR A 136 25.82 -10.01 -19.14
C THR A 136 25.83 -9.01 -20.31
N SER A 137 25.91 -7.71 -20.02
CA SER A 137 25.98 -6.68 -21.06
C SER A 137 27.25 -6.79 -21.88
N GLN A 138 28.40 -7.02 -21.26
CA GLN A 138 29.67 -7.28 -21.96
C GLN A 138 29.57 -8.50 -22.88
N LYS A 139 28.98 -9.60 -22.39
CA LYS A 139 28.87 -10.85 -23.17
C LYS A 139 27.92 -10.69 -24.37
N LEU A 140 26.80 -9.99 -24.20
CA LEU A 140 25.77 -9.84 -25.24
C LEU A 140 26.03 -8.70 -26.22
N TYR A 141 26.65 -7.63 -25.75
CA TYR A 141 26.77 -6.37 -26.49
C TYR A 141 28.20 -5.84 -26.61
N GLY A 142 29.19 -6.52 -26.01
CA GLY A 142 30.59 -6.07 -25.97
C GLY A 142 30.83 -4.80 -25.17
N THR A 143 29.84 -4.35 -24.37
CA THR A 143 29.93 -3.09 -23.63
C THR A 143 29.37 -3.26 -22.21
N ASP A 144 29.75 -2.38 -21.28
CA ASP A 144 29.29 -2.40 -19.88
C ASP A 144 27.79 -2.18 -19.72
N HIS A 145 27.17 -1.52 -20.70
CA HIS A 145 25.73 -1.26 -20.73
C HIS A 145 25.21 -1.32 -22.17
N PRO A 146 24.02 -1.91 -22.44
CA PRO A 146 23.50 -2.03 -23.81
C PRO A 146 23.42 -0.70 -24.58
N SER A 147 23.15 0.41 -23.89
CA SER A 147 23.09 1.74 -24.53
C SER A 147 24.43 2.29 -25.02
N LEU A 148 25.55 1.67 -24.66
CA LEU A 148 26.87 2.03 -25.16
C LEU A 148 27.20 1.32 -26.47
N ASN A 149 26.48 0.25 -26.81
CA ASN A 149 26.66 -0.48 -28.06
C ASN A 149 26.03 0.30 -29.24
N GLU A 150 26.81 0.51 -30.32
CA GLU A 150 26.38 1.32 -31.46
C GLU A 150 25.22 0.67 -32.24
N GLU A 151 25.23 -0.64 -32.42
CA GLU A 151 24.16 -1.36 -33.12
C GLU A 151 22.82 -1.26 -32.34
N VAL A 152 22.89 -1.38 -31.03
CA VAL A 152 21.69 -1.22 -30.16
C VAL A 152 21.16 0.20 -30.27
N ARG A 153 22.04 1.22 -30.26
CA ARG A 153 21.62 2.62 -30.44
C ARG A 153 21.04 2.88 -31.84
N ALA A 154 21.68 2.35 -32.87
CA ALA A 154 21.20 2.48 -34.26
C ALA A 154 19.82 1.83 -34.40
N LYS A 155 19.60 0.62 -33.84
CA LYS A 155 18.31 -0.08 -33.87
C LYS A 155 17.23 0.67 -33.10
N GLN A 156 17.57 1.25 -31.94
CA GLN A 156 16.64 2.10 -31.18
C GLN A 156 16.26 3.36 -31.96
N LYS A 157 17.25 4.05 -32.55
CA LYS A 157 17.04 5.23 -33.40
C LYS A 157 16.16 4.89 -34.60
N GLN A 158 16.43 3.78 -35.28
CA GLN A 158 15.63 3.32 -36.42
C GLN A 158 14.19 3.00 -36.02
N THR A 159 14.03 2.35 -34.88
CA THR A 159 12.68 2.04 -34.35
C THR A 159 11.89 3.33 -34.03
N MET A 160 12.56 4.33 -33.47
CA MET A 160 11.96 5.63 -33.19
C MET A 160 11.58 6.39 -34.47
N LEU A 161 12.47 6.40 -35.47
CA LEU A 161 12.18 6.98 -36.78
C LEU A 161 10.99 6.31 -37.46
N THR A 162 10.94 4.96 -37.46
CA THR A 162 9.87 4.19 -38.10
C THR A 162 8.52 4.38 -37.41
N ARG A 163 8.50 4.45 -36.07
CA ARG A 163 7.23 4.52 -35.31
C ARG A 163 6.72 5.94 -35.09
N TYR A 164 7.61 6.91 -34.92
CA TYR A 164 7.26 8.26 -34.46
C TYR A 164 7.86 9.38 -35.31
N GLY A 165 8.61 9.04 -36.39
CA GLY A 165 9.22 10.00 -37.29
C GLY A 165 10.33 10.85 -36.66
N VAL A 166 10.88 10.45 -35.52
CA VAL A 166 11.90 11.20 -34.78
C VAL A 166 13.05 10.29 -34.34
N GLU A 167 14.24 10.83 -34.15
CA GLU A 167 15.41 10.05 -33.72
C GLU A 167 15.41 9.73 -32.22
N HIS A 168 14.75 10.56 -31.43
CA HIS A 168 14.73 10.42 -29.97
C HIS A 168 13.33 10.64 -29.41
N ASN A 169 12.95 9.86 -28.35
CA ASN A 169 11.61 9.90 -27.75
C ASN A 169 11.16 11.31 -27.31
N MET A 170 12.09 12.13 -26.80
CA MET A 170 11.80 13.50 -26.36
C MET A 170 11.56 14.48 -27.52
N GLN A 171 11.85 14.11 -28.76
CA GLN A 171 11.53 14.92 -29.94
C GLN A 171 10.07 14.72 -30.41
N SER A 172 9.45 13.56 -30.12
CA SER A 172 8.06 13.29 -30.45
C SER A 172 7.11 14.02 -29.49
N LYS A 173 6.23 14.85 -30.04
CA LYS A 173 5.17 15.52 -29.26
C LYS A 173 4.24 14.49 -28.62
N GLU A 174 3.85 13.46 -29.35
CA GLU A 174 2.97 12.37 -28.87
C GLU A 174 3.59 11.65 -27.66
N LEU A 175 4.85 11.26 -27.74
CA LEU A 175 5.53 10.57 -26.64
C LEU A 175 5.74 11.48 -25.43
N ARG A 176 6.03 12.76 -25.63
CA ARG A 176 6.11 13.74 -24.54
C ARG A 176 4.76 13.88 -23.81
N GLU A 177 3.68 14.01 -24.56
CA GLU A 177 2.34 14.10 -23.95
C GLU A 177 1.93 12.78 -23.28
N LYS A 178 2.26 11.64 -23.88
CA LYS A 178 2.03 10.32 -23.24
C LYS A 178 2.84 10.18 -21.96
N HIS A 179 4.11 10.55 -21.97
CA HIS A 179 4.97 10.53 -20.78
C HIS A 179 4.45 11.49 -19.71
N LYS A 180 4.10 12.73 -20.11
CA LYS A 180 3.50 13.73 -19.21
C LYS A 180 2.21 13.21 -18.58
N ARG A 181 1.32 12.59 -19.38
CA ARG A 181 0.08 11.97 -18.87
C ARG A 181 0.37 10.86 -17.88
N SER A 182 1.27 9.94 -18.23
CA SER A 182 1.68 8.84 -17.36
C SER A 182 2.30 9.35 -16.05
N MET A 183 3.10 10.41 -16.11
CA MET A 183 3.68 11.05 -14.92
C MET A 183 2.61 11.71 -14.06
N LEU A 184 1.64 12.41 -14.67
CA LEU A 184 0.48 12.98 -13.97
C LEU A 184 -0.39 11.89 -13.34
N GLU A 185 -0.66 10.80 -14.07
CA GLU A 185 -1.46 9.68 -13.59
C GLU A 185 -0.76 8.90 -12.48
N THR A 186 0.57 8.75 -12.55
CA THR A 186 1.32 7.92 -11.60
C THR A 186 1.84 8.70 -10.40
N TYR A 187 2.27 9.95 -10.62
CA TYR A 187 3.00 10.74 -9.64
C TYR A 187 2.39 12.13 -9.36
N GLY A 188 1.30 12.49 -10.03
CA GLY A 188 0.64 13.78 -9.84
C GLY A 188 1.41 15.00 -10.39
N VAL A 189 2.52 14.77 -11.11
CA VAL A 189 3.39 15.83 -11.67
C VAL A 189 3.60 15.62 -13.16
N ALA A 190 3.78 16.72 -13.93
CA ALA A 190 3.95 16.65 -15.37
C ALA A 190 5.32 16.12 -15.80
N TYR A 191 6.37 16.33 -14.98
CA TYR A 191 7.75 15.99 -15.32
C TYR A 191 8.50 15.42 -14.12
N ALA A 192 9.41 14.48 -14.37
CA ALA A 192 10.23 13.83 -13.34
C ALA A 192 11.10 14.80 -12.51
N PHE A 193 11.50 15.95 -13.06
CA PHE A 193 12.25 16.97 -12.32
C PHE A 193 11.38 17.71 -11.30
N GLU A 194 10.07 17.72 -11.47
CA GLU A 194 9.11 18.27 -10.52
C GLU A 194 8.98 17.36 -9.28
N LEU A 195 9.27 16.05 -9.41
CA LEU A 195 9.41 15.14 -8.27
C LEU A 195 10.60 15.47 -7.37
N GLY A 196 11.49 16.36 -7.81
CA GLY A 196 12.65 16.88 -7.08
C GLY A 196 13.57 15.82 -6.47
N LYS A 197 14.88 16.02 -6.50
CA LYS A 197 15.67 15.60 -5.33
C LYS A 197 15.13 16.42 -4.16
N PRO A 198 14.87 15.84 -2.96
CA PRO A 198 14.34 16.61 -1.85
C PRO A 198 15.19 17.87 -1.67
N LYS A 199 14.65 19.03 -2.10
CA LYS A 199 15.23 20.30 -1.75
C LYS A 199 15.09 20.40 -0.24
N LYS A 200 16.14 20.80 0.47
CA LYS A 200 16.02 21.07 1.92
C LYS A 200 14.75 21.90 2.15
N PRO A 201 13.89 21.48 3.08
CA PRO A 201 12.62 22.16 3.30
C PRO A 201 12.83 23.67 3.46
N ARG A 202 12.06 24.48 2.76
CA ARG A 202 12.12 25.95 2.84
C ARG A 202 11.64 26.51 4.17
N THR A 203 11.04 25.68 4.99
CA THR A 203 10.50 26.02 6.30
C THR A 203 11.23 25.25 7.38
N GLN A 204 12.43 25.71 7.74
CA GLN A 204 13.04 25.28 8.98
C GLN A 204 12.36 26.01 10.14
N THR A 205 11.62 25.27 10.94
CA THR A 205 11.47 25.61 12.35
C THR A 205 12.56 24.85 13.10
N GLU A 206 13.25 25.54 13.98
CA GLU A 206 14.22 24.98 14.92
C GLU A 206 13.52 23.91 15.77
N GLY A 207 13.62 22.67 15.40
CA GLY A 207 13.00 21.57 16.12
C GLY A 207 13.41 20.22 15.53
N ASN A 208 14.07 19.44 16.30
CA ASN A 208 14.41 18.03 16.11
C ASN A 208 14.52 17.54 14.67
N ASP A 209 15.75 17.53 14.13
CA ASP A 209 16.12 16.93 12.84
C ASP A 209 16.00 15.39 12.85
N LYS A 210 14.82 14.86 13.20
CA LYS A 210 14.54 13.45 13.01
C LYS A 210 14.56 13.14 11.52
N ILE A 211 15.24 12.06 11.14
CA ILE A 211 15.21 11.55 9.77
C ILE A 211 13.76 11.14 9.46
N PRO A 212 13.12 11.72 8.44
CA PRO A 212 11.73 11.39 8.12
C PRO A 212 11.62 9.92 7.68
N VAL A 213 10.58 9.24 8.13
CA VAL A 213 10.22 7.91 7.64
C VAL A 213 9.68 7.97 6.21
N ASP A 214 9.59 6.84 5.53
CA ASP A 214 9.24 6.83 4.09
C ASP A 214 7.87 7.49 3.79
N TYR A 215 6.88 7.33 4.65
CA TYR A 215 5.57 7.97 4.51
C TYR A 215 5.62 9.49 4.69
N GLU A 216 6.39 9.98 5.66
CA GLU A 216 6.60 11.41 5.82
C GLU A 216 7.32 12.02 4.60
N ARG A 217 8.30 11.29 4.02
CA ARG A 217 8.98 11.73 2.79
C ARG A 217 8.03 11.84 1.62
N LEU A 218 7.08 10.91 1.51
CA LEU A 218 6.05 10.96 0.48
C LEU A 218 5.17 12.20 0.64
N VAL A 219 4.68 12.48 1.85
CA VAL A 219 3.88 13.67 2.16
C VAL A 219 4.68 14.95 1.92
N MET A 220 5.93 15.03 2.41
CA MET A 220 6.81 16.18 2.18
C MET A 220 7.00 16.47 0.69
N SER A 221 7.26 15.44 -0.11
CA SER A 221 7.48 15.60 -1.55
C SER A 221 6.27 16.24 -2.25
N GLN A 222 5.06 15.91 -1.80
CA GLN A 222 3.83 16.46 -2.37
C GLN A 222 3.51 17.86 -1.85
N LEU A 223 3.77 18.14 -0.56
CA LEU A 223 3.66 19.48 0.01
C LEU A 223 4.62 20.46 -0.71
N ASP A 224 5.88 20.03 -0.89
CA ASP A 224 6.89 20.82 -1.61
C ASP A 224 6.51 21.04 -3.08
N ALA A 225 6.07 19.97 -3.77
CA ALA A 225 5.64 20.05 -5.17
C ALA A 225 4.43 20.97 -5.38
N SER A 226 3.55 21.04 -4.38
CA SER A 226 2.36 21.89 -4.39
C SER A 226 2.61 23.29 -3.81
N ASN A 227 3.87 23.60 -3.41
CA ASN A 227 4.26 24.85 -2.79
C ASN A 227 3.42 25.23 -1.54
N ILE A 228 3.02 24.21 -0.76
CA ILE A 228 2.27 24.38 0.49
C ILE A 228 3.29 24.55 1.63
N ALA A 229 3.17 25.63 2.39
CA ALA A 229 4.01 25.86 3.56
C ALA A 229 3.62 24.95 4.72
N TYR A 230 4.60 24.34 5.39
CA TYR A 230 4.36 23.46 6.52
C TYR A 230 5.48 23.54 7.57
N LYS A 231 5.16 23.17 8.80
CA LYS A 231 6.10 22.93 9.88
C LYS A 231 6.12 21.44 10.18
N ARG A 232 7.32 20.85 10.38
CA ARG A 232 7.48 19.45 10.76
C ARG A 232 7.70 19.28 12.25
N ASN A 233 7.22 18.15 12.77
CA ASN A 233 7.47 17.72 14.16
C ASN A 233 7.14 18.83 15.17
N ASP A 234 6.08 19.58 14.91
CA ASP A 234 5.68 20.68 15.79
C ASP A 234 5.09 20.14 17.10
N ARG A 235 5.66 20.59 18.22
CA ARG A 235 5.23 20.20 19.59
C ARG A 235 4.65 21.37 20.37
N THR A 236 4.58 22.53 19.75
CA THR A 236 4.17 23.77 20.44
C THR A 236 2.65 23.94 20.43
N ILE A 237 1.99 23.37 19.44
CA ILE A 237 0.56 23.58 19.19
C ILE A 237 -0.31 22.68 20.07
N LEU A 238 0.11 21.43 20.30
CA LEU A 238 -0.67 20.41 21.03
C LEU A 238 -0.04 20.06 22.40
N ASP A 239 0.42 21.04 23.16
CA ASP A 239 0.96 20.85 24.52
C ASP A 239 1.98 19.71 24.62
N GLY A 240 2.98 19.73 23.75
CA GLY A 240 4.07 18.74 23.73
C GLY A 240 3.77 17.47 22.92
N LEU A 241 2.55 17.25 22.44
CA LEU A 241 2.28 16.23 21.42
C LEU A 241 2.80 16.70 20.08
N GLU A 242 3.54 15.84 19.40
CA GLU A 242 4.12 16.13 18.09
C GLU A 242 3.05 16.07 17.00
N LEU A 243 3.03 17.08 16.12
CA LEU A 243 2.35 17.02 14.83
C LEU A 243 3.41 16.72 13.78
N ASP A 244 3.23 15.66 12.97
CA ASP A 244 4.17 15.34 11.90
C ASP A 244 4.27 16.49 10.90
N PHE A 245 3.11 17.04 10.52
CA PHE A 245 3.02 18.26 9.70
C PHE A 245 1.94 19.20 10.23
N TYR A 246 2.25 20.47 10.27
CA TYR A 246 1.29 21.55 10.48
C TYR A 246 1.32 22.51 9.30
N LEU A 247 0.17 22.77 8.71
CA LEU A 247 -0.04 23.70 7.60
C LEU A 247 -0.65 25.00 8.15
N PRO A 248 0.17 26.05 8.41
CA PRO A 248 -0.29 27.26 9.11
C PRO A 248 -1.36 28.04 8.36
N GLU A 249 -1.30 28.04 7.01
CA GLU A 249 -2.25 28.75 6.16
C GLU A 249 -3.68 28.20 6.28
N PHE A 250 -3.81 26.93 6.68
CA PHE A 250 -5.08 26.20 6.68
C PHE A 250 -5.53 25.76 8.08
N ASP A 251 -4.79 26.09 9.13
CA ASP A 251 -4.99 25.58 10.49
C ASP A 251 -5.20 24.04 10.48
N LEU A 252 -4.33 23.33 9.76
CA LEU A 252 -4.48 21.91 9.51
C LEU A 252 -3.24 21.14 9.95
N GLY A 253 -3.44 20.13 10.80
CA GLY A 253 -2.44 19.14 11.18
C GLY A 253 -2.59 17.87 10.36
N ILE A 254 -1.47 17.24 10.00
CA ILE A 254 -1.42 15.94 9.33
C ILE A 254 -0.55 15.01 10.15
N GLU A 255 -1.05 13.80 10.40
CA GLU A 255 -0.35 12.68 11.03
C GLU A 255 -0.18 11.54 10.05
N CYS A 256 1.01 10.98 10.04
CA CYS A 256 1.36 9.78 9.31
C CYS A 256 1.45 8.60 10.30
N ASN A 257 0.46 7.72 10.29
CA ASN A 257 0.32 6.65 11.25
C ASN A 257 0.68 5.27 10.65
N PRO A 258 1.98 4.87 10.59
CA PRO A 258 2.35 3.52 10.20
C PRO A 258 1.76 2.51 11.18
N ASN A 259 1.12 1.45 10.68
CA ASN A 259 0.47 0.44 11.50
C ASN A 259 1.44 -0.20 12.52
N GLN A 260 2.71 -0.33 12.16
CA GLN A 260 3.73 -0.93 13.02
C GLN A 260 3.98 -0.14 14.31
N THR A 261 3.92 1.19 14.27
CA THR A 261 4.24 2.06 15.40
C THR A 261 3.00 2.68 16.06
N HIS A 262 1.86 2.63 15.37
CA HIS A 262 0.58 3.21 15.81
C HIS A 262 -0.50 2.17 16.14
N ASN A 263 -0.09 0.93 16.42
CA ASN A 263 -1.02 -0.10 16.88
C ASN A 263 -1.12 -0.14 18.41
N SER A 264 -2.18 -0.75 18.89
CA SER A 264 -2.46 -0.94 20.32
C SER A 264 -2.19 -2.37 20.78
N ASN A 265 -1.42 -3.14 20.02
CA ASN A 265 -1.04 -4.47 20.45
C ASN A 265 -0.08 -4.39 21.63
N LEU A 266 -0.45 -5.01 22.75
CA LEU A 266 0.32 -5.00 23.97
C LEU A 266 1.43 -6.03 23.90
N TYR A 267 2.61 -5.64 23.45
CA TYR A 267 3.82 -6.46 23.52
C TYR A 267 4.54 -6.20 24.83
N ALA A 268 4.25 -6.98 25.84
CA ALA A 268 4.90 -6.80 27.16
C ALA A 268 6.42 -7.00 27.12
N THR A 269 6.93 -7.74 26.13
CA THR A 269 8.32 -8.21 26.06
C THR A 269 9.04 -7.91 24.73
N ASP A 270 8.41 -7.19 23.79
CA ASP A 270 8.99 -6.96 22.47
C ASP A 270 10.12 -5.91 22.53
N SER A 271 11.31 -6.26 22.05
CA SER A 271 12.47 -5.36 21.92
C SER A 271 12.16 -4.12 21.07
N ARG A 272 11.20 -4.21 20.14
CA ARG A 272 10.70 -3.06 19.34
C ARG A 272 9.99 -2.02 20.20
N ARG A 273 9.42 -2.42 21.35
CA ARG A 273 8.87 -1.50 22.34
C ARG A 273 9.91 -0.52 22.87
N VAL A 274 11.12 -1.02 23.08
CA VAL A 274 12.27 -0.21 23.52
C VAL A 274 12.77 0.68 22.37
N MET A 275 12.69 0.18 21.12
CA MET A 275 13.22 0.86 19.94
C MET A 275 12.28 1.95 19.38
N PHE A 276 10.95 1.76 19.44
CA PHE A 276 9.97 2.68 18.86
C PHE A 276 9.17 3.49 19.89
N GLY A 277 9.50 3.39 21.17
CA GLY A 277 8.81 4.11 22.23
C GLY A 277 7.50 3.46 22.68
N HIS A 278 6.52 4.29 23.05
CA HIS A 278 5.33 3.84 23.75
C HIS A 278 4.29 3.21 22.81
N ILE A 279 3.64 2.14 23.30
CA ILE A 279 2.43 1.60 22.70
C ILE A 279 1.37 2.70 22.68
N LYS A 280 0.70 2.85 21.55
CA LYS A 280 -0.41 3.79 21.46
C LYS A 280 -1.64 3.18 22.15
N GLY A 281 -2.04 3.79 23.24
CA GLY A 281 -3.24 3.38 23.97
C GLY A 281 -4.50 3.48 23.11
N LYS A 282 -5.56 2.83 23.55
CA LYS A 282 -6.86 2.79 22.86
C LYS A 282 -7.41 4.18 22.51
N THR A 283 -7.15 5.19 23.34
CA THR A 283 -7.65 6.56 23.17
C THR A 283 -6.64 7.51 22.52
N TYR A 284 -5.40 7.10 22.30
CA TYR A 284 -4.30 7.99 21.89
C TYR A 284 -4.65 8.90 20.70
N HIS A 285 -5.16 8.31 19.61
CA HIS A 285 -5.50 9.05 18.39
C HIS A 285 -6.73 9.93 18.57
N PHE A 286 -7.70 9.44 19.35
CA PHE A 286 -8.89 10.21 19.71
C PHE A 286 -8.55 11.39 20.62
N ASP A 287 -7.72 11.19 21.66
CA ASP A 287 -7.29 12.27 22.57
C ASP A 287 -6.50 13.33 21.82
N LYS A 288 -5.64 12.93 20.88
CA LYS A 288 -4.90 13.85 20.01
C LYS A 288 -5.83 14.65 19.10
N TYR A 289 -6.85 13.99 18.53
CA TYR A 289 -7.89 14.62 17.74
C TYR A 289 -8.68 15.65 18.57
N GLN A 290 -9.06 15.33 19.81
CA GLN A 290 -9.77 16.27 20.69
C GLN A 290 -8.90 17.48 21.03
N LYS A 291 -7.63 17.28 21.38
CA LYS A 291 -6.69 18.38 21.63
C LYS A 291 -6.51 19.30 20.42
N ALA A 292 -6.41 18.72 19.22
CA ALA A 292 -6.32 19.52 18.00
C ALA A 292 -7.60 20.35 17.77
N LYS A 293 -8.75 19.74 17.99
CA LYS A 293 -10.06 20.44 17.91
C LYS A 293 -10.16 21.58 18.92
N ASP A 294 -9.73 21.36 20.17
CA ASP A 294 -9.72 22.38 21.22
C ASP A 294 -8.74 23.52 20.90
N ALA A 295 -7.64 23.22 20.19
CA ALA A 295 -6.70 24.20 19.66
C ALA A 295 -7.18 24.92 18.38
N GLY A 296 -8.38 24.62 17.89
CA GLY A 296 -8.93 25.20 16.66
C GLY A 296 -8.33 24.64 15.36
N ILE A 297 -7.63 23.50 15.44
CA ILE A 297 -6.94 22.88 14.32
C ILE A 297 -7.74 21.69 13.79
N THR A 298 -7.88 21.60 12.49
CA THR A 298 -8.34 20.37 11.85
C THR A 298 -7.21 19.36 11.81
N LEU A 299 -7.35 18.21 12.46
CA LEU A 299 -6.38 17.11 12.40
C LEU A 299 -6.82 16.04 11.40
N ILE A 300 -5.97 15.76 10.43
CA ILE A 300 -6.10 14.63 9.52
C ILE A 300 -5.12 13.56 9.98
N GLN A 301 -5.61 12.32 10.13
CA GLN A 301 -4.79 11.18 10.53
C GLN A 301 -4.80 10.16 9.40
N TRP A 302 -3.71 10.11 8.63
CA TRP A 302 -3.53 9.13 7.58
C TRP A 302 -2.91 7.86 8.14
N TRP A 303 -3.57 6.76 7.91
CA TRP A 303 -3.07 5.44 8.23
C TRP A 303 -2.28 4.87 7.05
N GLU A 304 -1.53 3.79 7.29
CA GLU A 304 -0.68 3.16 6.27
C GLU A 304 -1.44 2.86 4.97
N GLN A 305 -2.71 2.48 5.04
CA GLN A 305 -3.58 2.30 3.86
C GLN A 305 -3.80 3.57 3.04
N ASP A 306 -3.84 4.73 3.70
CA ASP A 306 -4.03 6.05 3.08
C ASP A 306 -2.70 6.56 2.49
N LEU A 307 -1.58 6.06 3.02
CA LEU A 307 -0.19 6.40 2.69
C LEU A 307 0.48 5.38 1.73
N GLU A 308 -0.22 4.29 1.37
CA GLU A 308 0.25 3.40 0.31
C GLU A 308 0.44 4.24 -0.98
N PRO A 309 1.60 4.22 -1.63
CA PRO A 309 1.95 5.20 -2.66
C PRO A 309 0.92 5.37 -3.78
N THR A 310 0.31 4.27 -4.24
CA THR A 310 -0.71 4.34 -5.29
C THR A 310 -2.00 4.98 -4.78
N THR A 311 -2.47 4.59 -3.61
CA THR A 311 -3.66 5.13 -2.95
C THR A 311 -3.44 6.60 -2.58
N PHE A 312 -2.26 6.92 -2.05
CA PHE A 312 -1.91 8.28 -1.67
C PHE A 312 -2.00 9.23 -2.86
N LEU A 313 -1.32 8.91 -3.96
CA LEU A 313 -1.25 9.80 -5.12
C LEU A 313 -2.56 9.89 -5.91
N LYS A 314 -3.33 8.80 -5.97
CA LYS A 314 -4.59 8.77 -6.74
C LYS A 314 -5.79 9.30 -5.97
N THR A 315 -5.79 9.15 -4.64
CA THR A 315 -6.99 9.38 -3.84
C THR A 315 -6.74 10.31 -2.66
N THR A 316 -5.77 10.01 -1.81
CA THR A 316 -5.56 10.72 -0.53
C THR A 316 -5.08 12.14 -0.77
N TRP A 317 -4.03 12.32 -1.56
CA TRP A 317 -3.47 13.64 -1.88
C TRP A 317 -4.42 14.55 -2.68
N PRO A 318 -5.05 14.09 -3.78
CA PRO A 318 -6.03 14.92 -4.50
C PRO A 318 -7.21 15.38 -3.63
N ARG A 319 -7.62 14.58 -2.64
CA ARG A 319 -8.65 14.99 -1.68
C ARG A 319 -8.18 16.08 -0.74
N LEU A 320 -6.94 16.01 -0.27
CA LEU A 320 -6.37 17.10 0.52
C LEU A 320 -6.37 18.39 -0.30
N LEU A 321 -5.88 18.37 -1.53
CA LEU A 321 -5.88 19.54 -2.40
C LEU A 321 -7.29 20.08 -2.65
N ALA A 322 -8.26 19.19 -2.92
CA ALA A 322 -9.65 19.60 -3.07
C ALA A 322 -10.25 20.22 -1.80
N ARG A 323 -9.80 19.79 -0.61
CA ARG A 323 -10.19 20.39 0.66
C ARG A 323 -9.57 21.77 0.84
N LEU A 324 -8.28 21.94 0.53
CA LEU A 324 -7.54 23.19 0.74
C LEU A 324 -7.97 24.28 -0.25
N TYR A 325 -8.10 23.91 -1.51
CA TYR A 325 -8.29 24.88 -2.61
C TYR A 325 -9.65 24.77 -3.30
N GLY A 326 -10.44 23.74 -2.97
CA GLY A 326 -11.62 23.33 -3.72
C GLY A 326 -11.26 22.47 -4.93
N GLY A 327 -12.27 21.88 -5.55
CA GLY A 327 -12.06 21.11 -6.79
C GLY A 327 -11.69 22.05 -7.95
N GLU A 328 -10.89 21.55 -8.89
CA GLU A 328 -10.52 22.29 -10.11
C GLU A 328 -11.75 22.73 -10.91
N ARG A 329 -12.80 21.87 -10.90
CA ARG A 329 -14.08 22.11 -11.56
C ARG A 329 -15.19 22.29 -10.52
N LYS A 330 -15.70 23.51 -10.40
CA LYS A 330 -16.83 23.82 -9.52
C LYS A 330 -18.14 23.73 -10.30
N ILE A 331 -19.05 22.88 -9.86
CA ILE A 331 -20.34 22.62 -10.48
C ILE A 331 -21.45 22.98 -9.50
N GLY A 332 -22.43 23.77 -9.91
CA GLY A 332 -23.61 24.04 -9.11
C GLY A 332 -24.54 22.81 -9.06
N ALA A 333 -25.19 22.55 -7.93
CA ALA A 333 -26.12 21.43 -7.82
C ALA A 333 -27.25 21.45 -8.88
N ARG A 334 -27.62 22.63 -9.43
CA ARG A 334 -28.62 22.75 -10.50
C ARG A 334 -28.14 22.15 -11.82
N GLN A 335 -26.83 22.07 -12.05
CA GLN A 335 -26.21 21.57 -13.27
C GLN A 335 -26.01 20.05 -13.26
N VAL A 336 -26.24 19.38 -12.14
CA VAL A 336 -26.12 17.91 -12.03
C VAL A 336 -27.49 17.27 -11.87
N THR A 337 -27.69 16.13 -12.51
CA THR A 337 -28.84 15.24 -12.27
C THR A 337 -28.47 14.25 -11.20
N VAL A 338 -29.24 14.20 -10.11
CA VAL A 338 -29.01 13.28 -8.98
C VAL A 338 -30.18 12.32 -8.91
N ARG A 339 -29.93 11.03 -9.13
CA ARG A 339 -30.98 10.01 -9.23
C ARG A 339 -30.49 8.63 -8.81
N PRO A 340 -31.40 7.72 -8.39
CA PRO A 340 -31.04 6.32 -8.19
C PRO A 340 -30.58 5.69 -9.51
N VAL A 341 -29.65 4.73 -9.42
CA VAL A 341 -29.10 4.04 -10.59
C VAL A 341 -29.73 2.65 -10.71
N LYS A 342 -30.14 2.28 -11.93
CA LYS A 342 -30.67 0.94 -12.21
C LYS A 342 -29.58 -0.14 -12.15
N ASP A 343 -28.42 0.13 -12.74
CA ASP A 343 -27.24 -0.72 -12.63
C ASP A 343 -26.29 -0.13 -11.60
N ALA A 344 -26.09 -0.87 -10.51
CA ALA A 344 -25.23 -0.45 -9.42
C ALA A 344 -23.72 -0.54 -9.74
N LYS A 345 -23.30 -1.25 -10.80
CA LYS A 345 -21.90 -1.50 -11.12
C LYS A 345 -21.07 -0.22 -11.31
N PRO A 346 -21.50 0.78 -12.13
CA PRO A 346 -20.74 2.00 -12.31
C PRO A 346 -20.60 2.81 -11.01
N ALA A 347 -21.69 2.91 -10.23
CA ALA A 347 -21.65 3.64 -8.95
C ALA A 347 -20.78 2.94 -7.91
N ARG A 348 -20.79 1.61 -7.85
CA ARG A 348 -19.88 0.83 -7.00
C ARG A 348 -18.43 1.05 -7.38
N ALA A 349 -18.10 0.91 -8.65
CA ALA A 349 -16.74 1.14 -9.16
C ALA A 349 -16.27 2.57 -8.83
N PHE A 350 -17.12 3.55 -9.01
CA PHE A 350 -16.83 4.95 -8.67
C PHE A 350 -16.54 5.12 -7.16
N ILE A 351 -17.35 4.47 -6.30
CA ILE A 351 -17.15 4.53 -4.84
C ILE A 351 -15.85 3.80 -4.45
N ASP A 352 -15.55 2.64 -5.05
CA ASP A 352 -14.31 1.91 -4.78
C ASP A 352 -13.08 2.71 -5.20
N GLU A 353 -13.15 3.44 -6.30
CA GLU A 353 -12.05 4.28 -6.79
C GLU A 353 -11.86 5.56 -5.97
N HIS A 354 -12.96 6.21 -5.58
CA HIS A 354 -12.91 7.58 -5.03
C HIS A 354 -13.23 7.69 -3.55
N HIS A 355 -13.79 6.69 -2.88
CA HIS A 355 -14.07 6.76 -1.45
C HIS A 355 -12.92 6.20 -0.61
N ALA A 356 -12.44 6.94 0.40
CA ALA A 356 -11.31 6.55 1.25
C ALA A 356 -11.43 5.13 1.88
N ARG A 357 -12.64 4.67 2.08
CA ARG A 357 -12.93 3.36 2.70
C ARG A 357 -13.64 2.42 1.72
N GLY A 358 -13.54 2.68 0.41
CA GLY A 358 -14.18 1.90 -0.62
C GLY A 358 -15.70 1.79 -0.48
N ASN A 359 -16.29 0.90 -1.26
CA ASN A 359 -17.71 0.63 -1.23
C ASN A 359 -18.14 -0.12 0.04
N ALA A 360 -19.41 -0.05 0.37
CA ALA A 360 -20.06 -0.82 1.42
C ALA A 360 -21.36 -1.45 0.89
N ARG A 361 -21.78 -2.57 1.50
CA ARG A 361 -23.06 -3.18 1.13
C ARG A 361 -24.20 -2.18 1.33
N ALA A 362 -24.97 -1.97 0.29
CA ALA A 362 -26.09 -1.04 0.26
C ALA A 362 -27.31 -1.67 -0.42
N LYS A 363 -28.47 -1.09 -0.18
CA LYS A 363 -29.72 -1.45 -0.85
C LYS A 363 -29.88 -0.71 -2.18
N GLU A 364 -29.45 0.54 -2.20
CA GLU A 364 -29.60 1.41 -3.36
C GLU A 364 -28.36 2.26 -3.55
N TYR A 365 -28.06 2.56 -4.84
CA TYR A 365 -26.97 3.43 -5.24
C TYR A 365 -27.53 4.61 -6.03
N TRP A 366 -26.90 5.77 -5.84
CA TRP A 366 -27.25 7.03 -6.46
C TRP A 366 -26.08 7.59 -7.25
N GLY A 367 -26.35 8.13 -8.42
CA GLY A 367 -25.35 8.80 -9.26
C GLY A 367 -25.65 10.28 -9.40
N PHE A 368 -24.59 11.09 -9.44
CA PHE A 368 -24.62 12.49 -9.85
C PHE A 368 -24.07 12.58 -11.25
N TYR A 369 -24.86 13.08 -12.18
CA TYR A 369 -24.49 13.16 -13.59
C TYR A 369 -24.40 14.62 -14.03
N HIS A 370 -23.28 15.00 -14.63
CA HIS A 370 -23.06 16.27 -15.29
C HIS A 370 -22.76 16.00 -16.77
N HIS A 371 -23.64 16.40 -17.68
CA HIS A 371 -23.53 16.04 -19.12
C HIS A 371 -23.25 14.54 -19.32
N ASP A 372 -24.05 13.68 -18.69
CA ASP A 372 -23.93 12.20 -18.71
C ASP A 372 -22.66 11.61 -18.07
N GLU A 373 -21.71 12.44 -17.64
CA GLU A 373 -20.55 12.03 -16.86
C GLU A 373 -20.95 11.76 -15.39
N LEU A 374 -20.59 10.58 -14.85
CA LEU A 374 -20.76 10.27 -13.44
C LEU A 374 -19.68 11.01 -12.63
N VAL A 375 -20.07 12.04 -11.88
CA VAL A 375 -19.16 12.94 -11.16
C VAL A 375 -19.17 12.75 -9.63
N ALA A 376 -20.18 12.06 -9.11
CA ALA A 376 -20.25 11.63 -7.71
C ALA A 376 -21.19 10.43 -7.58
N ALA A 377 -21.01 9.66 -6.51
CA ALA A 377 -21.87 8.53 -6.19
C ALA A 377 -22.15 8.44 -4.69
N ALA A 378 -23.33 7.93 -4.37
CA ALA A 378 -23.77 7.68 -3.01
C ALA A 378 -24.43 6.30 -2.87
N SER A 379 -24.50 5.79 -1.65
CA SER A 379 -25.20 4.54 -1.38
C SER A 379 -25.97 4.59 -0.05
N PHE A 380 -27.15 3.97 -0.05
CA PHE A 380 -28.07 3.98 1.07
C PHE A 380 -28.50 2.59 1.52
N VAL A 381 -28.82 2.48 2.80
CA VAL A 381 -29.62 1.40 3.40
C VAL A 381 -30.73 2.02 4.22
N TRP A 382 -31.85 1.34 4.38
CA TRP A 382 -32.94 1.81 5.22
C TRP A 382 -33.71 0.65 5.83
N LYS A 383 -34.38 0.93 6.95
CA LYS A 383 -35.29 0.04 7.64
C LYS A 383 -36.43 0.87 8.23
N GLY A 384 -37.65 0.61 7.77
CA GLY A 384 -38.81 1.44 8.16
C GLY A 384 -38.63 2.87 7.63
N ASP A 385 -38.84 3.84 8.49
CA ASP A 385 -38.74 5.28 8.24
C ASP A 385 -37.34 5.88 8.45
N GLU A 386 -36.37 5.06 8.83
CA GLU A 386 -34.98 5.45 9.02
C GLU A 386 -34.09 4.98 7.89
N ALA A 387 -33.26 5.87 7.34
CA ALA A 387 -32.23 5.54 6.36
C ALA A 387 -30.84 5.88 6.87
N GLU A 388 -29.84 5.24 6.29
CA GLU A 388 -28.42 5.57 6.48
C GLU A 388 -27.75 5.80 5.13
N LEU A 389 -27.15 6.96 4.95
CA LEU A 389 -26.21 7.25 3.86
C LEU A 389 -24.88 6.58 4.19
N LYS A 390 -24.64 5.42 3.56
CA LYS A 390 -23.45 4.58 3.84
C LYS A 390 -22.18 5.13 3.24
N ARG A 391 -22.27 5.65 2.01
CA ARG A 391 -21.14 6.22 1.25
C ARG A 391 -21.59 7.41 0.45
N LEU A 392 -20.73 8.40 0.39
CA LEU A 392 -20.84 9.54 -0.51
C LEU A 392 -19.43 9.96 -0.89
N CYS A 393 -19.14 10.01 -2.17
CA CYS A 393 -17.87 10.53 -2.67
C CYS A 393 -18.08 11.31 -3.98
N PHE A 394 -17.19 12.26 -4.17
CA PHE A 394 -17.06 13.08 -5.37
C PHE A 394 -15.72 12.74 -6.03
N ALA A 395 -15.64 12.86 -7.36
CA ALA A 395 -14.33 12.82 -8.00
C ALA A 395 -13.43 13.93 -7.39
N PRO A 396 -12.16 13.68 -7.07
CA PRO A 396 -11.30 14.64 -6.35
C PRO A 396 -11.17 16.00 -7.04
N SER A 397 -11.17 16.02 -8.37
CA SER A 397 -11.10 17.24 -9.18
C SER A 397 -12.40 18.05 -9.22
N ILE A 398 -13.50 17.54 -8.64
CA ILE A 398 -14.84 18.12 -8.78
C ILE A 398 -15.41 18.53 -7.42
N GLN A 399 -15.87 19.76 -7.33
CA GLN A 399 -16.66 20.27 -6.22
C GLN A 399 -18.10 20.56 -6.67
N ILE A 400 -19.09 19.87 -6.07
CA ILE A 400 -20.50 20.11 -6.37
C ILE A 400 -21.12 20.93 -5.26
N LEU A 401 -21.32 22.24 -5.51
CA LEU A 401 -21.91 23.17 -4.55
C LEU A 401 -23.40 22.85 -4.34
N GLY A 402 -23.78 22.49 -3.08
CA GLY A 402 -25.14 22.06 -2.75
C GLY A 402 -25.46 20.62 -3.14
N GLY A 403 -24.45 19.83 -3.54
CA GLY A 403 -24.63 18.43 -3.98
C GLY A 403 -25.23 17.53 -2.89
N VAL A 404 -24.75 17.64 -1.65
CA VAL A 404 -25.26 16.86 -0.51
C VAL A 404 -26.73 17.19 -0.24
N SER A 405 -27.08 18.47 -0.17
CA SER A 405 -28.47 18.91 0.05
C SER A 405 -29.39 18.40 -1.06
N LYS A 406 -28.96 18.45 -2.33
CA LYS A 406 -29.72 17.93 -3.46
C LYS A 406 -29.93 16.41 -3.36
N LEU A 407 -28.88 15.66 -2.98
CA LEU A 407 -28.99 14.22 -2.78
C LEU A 407 -30.06 13.90 -1.73
N ILE A 408 -29.96 14.50 -0.56
CA ILE A 408 -30.88 14.25 0.57
C ILE A 408 -32.31 14.65 0.20
N THR A 409 -32.51 15.80 -0.41
CA THR A 409 -33.84 16.24 -0.90
C THR A 409 -34.43 15.26 -1.91
N ASN A 410 -33.63 14.81 -2.88
CA ASN A 410 -34.10 13.84 -3.86
C ASN A 410 -34.36 12.47 -3.22
N PHE A 411 -33.53 12.03 -2.28
CA PHE A 411 -33.74 10.78 -1.55
C PHE A 411 -35.08 10.80 -0.79
N PHE A 412 -35.36 11.84 -0.04
CA PHE A 412 -36.66 11.97 0.63
C PHE A 412 -37.85 12.02 -0.33
N ARG A 413 -37.68 12.59 -1.51
CA ARG A 413 -38.75 12.63 -2.54
C ARG A 413 -39.04 11.26 -3.10
N GLU A 414 -38.01 10.45 -3.40
CA GLU A 414 -38.16 9.09 -3.93
C GLU A 414 -38.61 8.09 -2.85
N HIS A 415 -38.32 8.39 -1.58
CA HIS A 415 -38.67 7.56 -0.41
C HIS A 415 -39.57 8.34 0.56
N PRO A 416 -40.88 8.52 0.23
CA PRO A 416 -41.79 9.33 1.03
C PRO A 416 -42.03 8.78 2.45
N GLU A 417 -41.83 7.50 2.66
CA GLU A 417 -41.92 6.84 3.98
C GLU A 417 -40.75 7.18 4.91
N THR A 418 -39.60 7.62 4.35
CA THR A 418 -38.42 7.92 5.16
C THR A 418 -38.54 9.28 5.85
N GLN A 419 -38.35 9.33 7.15
CA GLN A 419 -38.39 10.54 7.98
C GLN A 419 -36.99 11.07 8.29
N THR A 420 -36.01 10.16 8.40
CA THR A 420 -34.65 10.53 8.78
C THR A 420 -33.60 9.84 7.93
N VAL A 421 -32.51 10.56 7.67
CA VAL A 421 -31.30 10.00 7.06
C VAL A 421 -30.12 10.28 7.96
N MET A 422 -29.54 9.20 8.48
CA MET A 422 -28.33 9.26 9.29
C MET A 422 -27.09 9.07 8.42
N THR A 423 -25.97 9.70 8.79
CA THR A 423 -24.66 9.45 8.18
C THR A 423 -23.53 9.66 9.18
N PHE A 424 -22.33 9.24 8.83
CA PHE A 424 -21.14 9.39 9.65
C PHE A 424 -20.02 10.11 8.87
N SER A 425 -19.30 11.02 9.53
CA SER A 425 -18.01 11.52 9.06
C SER A 425 -16.88 10.90 9.86
N ASP A 426 -15.84 10.42 9.18
CA ASP A 426 -14.64 9.84 9.78
C ASP A 426 -13.76 10.97 10.35
N ASN A 427 -13.52 10.97 11.67
CA ASN A 427 -12.73 12.01 12.35
C ASN A 427 -11.26 12.03 11.90
N ASP A 428 -10.73 10.90 11.39
CA ASP A 428 -9.39 10.83 10.84
C ASP A 428 -9.25 11.59 9.51
N LEU A 429 -10.36 11.82 8.80
CA LEU A 429 -10.37 12.45 7.47
C LEU A 429 -10.93 13.87 7.45
N GLY A 430 -11.56 14.31 8.53
CA GLY A 430 -12.11 15.65 8.61
C GLY A 430 -13.23 15.84 9.63
N ASP A 431 -13.77 17.03 9.62
CA ASP A 431 -14.74 17.52 10.62
C ASP A 431 -16.23 17.26 10.29
N GLY A 432 -16.52 16.79 9.08
CA GLY A 432 -17.90 16.58 8.64
C GLY A 432 -18.69 17.85 8.31
N HIS A 433 -18.05 19.00 8.25
CA HIS A 433 -18.68 20.31 8.04
C HIS A 433 -19.55 20.41 6.77
N GLY A 434 -19.26 19.57 5.75
CA GLY A 434 -20.09 19.47 4.56
C GLY A 434 -21.51 18.96 4.84
N TYR A 435 -21.71 18.09 5.83
CA TYR A 435 -23.02 17.62 6.24
C TYR A 435 -23.78 18.68 7.03
N GLU A 436 -23.08 19.38 7.92
CA GLU A 436 -23.66 20.51 8.66
C GLU A 436 -24.17 21.60 7.71
N LYS A 437 -23.34 22.02 6.75
CA LYS A 437 -23.74 22.99 5.70
C LYS A 437 -24.90 22.51 4.82
N ALA A 438 -25.06 21.22 4.70
CA ALA A 438 -26.18 20.62 3.97
C ALA A 438 -27.47 20.50 4.82
N GLY A 439 -27.46 20.94 6.08
CA GLY A 439 -28.60 20.95 6.99
C GLY A 439 -28.69 19.77 7.95
N ALA A 440 -27.66 18.91 8.05
CA ALA A 440 -27.61 17.86 9.05
C ALA A 440 -27.34 18.43 10.45
N LYS A 441 -27.95 17.82 11.46
CA LYS A 441 -27.65 18.08 12.87
C LYS A 441 -26.64 17.06 13.39
N LEU A 442 -25.63 17.52 14.11
CA LEU A 442 -24.72 16.65 14.86
C LEU A 442 -25.50 16.07 16.04
N ILE A 443 -25.65 14.75 16.07
CA ILE A 443 -26.42 14.04 17.12
C ILE A 443 -25.55 13.18 18.03
N GLY A 444 -24.25 13.11 17.76
CA GLY A 444 -23.30 12.38 18.61
C GLY A 444 -21.94 12.25 17.98
N GLU A 445 -21.01 11.82 18.79
CA GLU A 445 -19.65 11.46 18.38
C GLU A 445 -19.32 10.07 18.96
N THR A 446 -18.77 9.19 18.12
CA THR A 446 -18.30 7.89 18.60
C THR A 446 -16.89 8.06 19.17
N GLY A 447 -16.58 7.29 20.19
CA GLY A 447 -15.20 7.17 20.67
C GLY A 447 -14.31 6.41 19.67
N PRO A 448 -13.11 6.03 20.11
CA PRO A 448 -12.16 5.30 19.29
C PRO A 448 -12.77 4.06 18.64
N SER A 449 -12.56 3.88 17.35
CA SER A 449 -13.08 2.74 16.60
C SER A 449 -11.96 1.76 16.29
N LEU A 450 -12.12 0.49 16.70
CA LEU A 450 -11.15 -0.57 16.45
C LEU A 450 -11.19 -1.01 14.98
N ARG A 451 -10.01 -1.13 14.38
CA ARG A 451 -9.77 -1.77 13.08
C ARG A 451 -8.68 -2.82 13.20
N PHE A 452 -8.77 -3.84 12.39
CA PHE A 452 -7.73 -4.85 12.18
C PHE A 452 -7.06 -4.57 10.84
N VAL A 453 -5.74 -4.51 10.84
CA VAL A 453 -4.92 -4.21 9.64
C VAL A 453 -3.90 -5.31 9.43
N SER A 454 -3.77 -5.80 8.19
CA SER A 454 -2.83 -6.86 7.85
C SER A 454 -1.38 -6.35 7.93
N TRP A 455 -0.47 -7.23 8.34
CA TRP A 455 0.97 -6.92 8.34
C TRP A 455 1.60 -6.86 6.95
N THR A 456 1.01 -7.59 6.01
CA THR A 456 1.59 -7.81 4.68
C THR A 456 0.96 -6.97 3.61
N ASP A 457 -0.25 -6.47 3.87
CA ASP A 457 -1.02 -5.64 2.93
C ASP A 457 -1.78 -4.57 3.72
N PRO A 458 -1.34 -3.31 3.67
CA PRO A 458 -2.00 -2.21 4.37
C PRO A 458 -3.43 -1.93 3.87
N LEU A 459 -3.79 -2.42 2.68
CA LEU A 459 -5.15 -2.30 2.13
C LEU A 459 -6.09 -3.39 2.66
N ASP A 460 -5.56 -4.49 3.20
CA ASP A 460 -6.35 -5.55 3.84
C ASP A 460 -6.72 -5.13 5.27
N THR A 461 -7.78 -4.34 5.39
CA THR A 461 -8.25 -3.78 6.66
C THR A 461 -9.71 -4.16 6.95
N TYR A 462 -10.02 -4.38 8.21
CA TYR A 462 -11.37 -4.75 8.66
C TYR A 462 -11.83 -3.85 9.80
N SER A 463 -13.01 -3.25 9.64
CA SER A 463 -13.67 -2.57 10.76
C SER A 463 -14.12 -3.59 11.81
N TRP A 464 -14.35 -3.10 13.05
CA TRP A 464 -14.89 -3.89 14.14
C TRP A 464 -16.13 -4.71 13.74
N GLN A 465 -17.10 -4.08 13.08
CA GLN A 465 -18.34 -4.74 12.67
C GLN A 465 -18.14 -5.88 11.67
N ILE A 466 -17.14 -5.76 10.79
CA ILE A 466 -16.82 -6.82 9.81
C ILE A 466 -16.00 -7.91 10.47
N ALA A 467 -15.00 -7.54 11.26
CA ALA A 467 -14.10 -8.48 11.92
C ALA A 467 -14.82 -9.37 12.94
N THR A 468 -15.80 -8.80 13.65
CA THR A 468 -16.56 -9.46 14.71
C THR A 468 -17.95 -9.92 14.28
N LYS A 469 -18.27 -9.84 12.99
CA LYS A 469 -19.60 -10.16 12.49
C LYS A 469 -20.05 -11.53 12.96
N TRP A 470 -21.13 -11.55 13.70
CA TRP A 470 -21.76 -12.75 14.24
C TRP A 470 -22.06 -13.78 13.15
N GLY A 471 -21.63 -15.01 13.35
CA GLY A 471 -21.81 -16.12 12.41
C GLY A 471 -20.99 -16.05 11.12
N ALA A 472 -20.11 -15.06 10.95
CA ALA A 472 -19.21 -15.00 9.81
C ALA A 472 -18.06 -16.00 9.99
N LYS A 473 -18.15 -17.15 9.32
CA LYS A 473 -17.11 -18.19 9.32
C LYS A 473 -15.75 -17.72 8.75
N SER A 474 -15.69 -16.51 8.21
CA SER A 474 -14.54 -15.96 7.49
C SER A 474 -13.98 -14.64 8.05
N GLY A 475 -14.56 -14.11 9.12
CA GLY A 475 -14.08 -12.88 9.75
C GLY A 475 -12.69 -13.04 10.39
N VAL A 476 -11.96 -11.94 10.59
CA VAL A 476 -10.62 -11.94 11.22
C VAL A 476 -10.64 -12.62 12.58
N VAL A 477 -11.62 -12.27 13.43
CA VAL A 477 -11.75 -12.88 14.76
C VAL A 477 -12.01 -14.37 14.69
N ALA A 478 -12.87 -14.83 13.75
CA ALA A 478 -13.11 -16.25 13.55
C ALA A 478 -11.82 -17.00 13.15
N LYS A 479 -11.07 -16.46 12.22
CA LYS A 479 -9.79 -17.03 11.79
C LYS A 479 -8.76 -17.08 12.91
N LEU A 480 -8.60 -16.00 13.67
CA LEU A 480 -7.64 -15.91 14.76
C LEU A 480 -8.02 -16.76 15.98
N SER A 481 -9.31 -16.93 16.22
CA SER A 481 -9.82 -17.80 17.28
C SER A 481 -9.93 -19.29 16.87
N ASN A 482 -9.41 -19.64 15.70
CA ASN A 482 -9.54 -20.98 15.11
C ASN A 482 -11.03 -21.42 15.00
N HIS A 483 -11.87 -20.50 14.53
CA HIS A 483 -13.31 -20.68 14.36
C HIS A 483 -14.08 -21.03 15.65
N ARG A 484 -13.58 -20.58 16.80
CA ARG A 484 -14.27 -20.68 18.09
C ARG A 484 -15.67 -20.08 17.98
N ALA A 485 -16.66 -20.80 18.51
CA ALA A 485 -18.01 -20.28 18.66
C ALA A 485 -18.06 -19.35 19.88
N PHE A 486 -18.61 -18.15 19.70
CA PHE A 486 -18.87 -17.19 20.77
C PHE A 486 -20.40 -17.10 20.99
N ALA A 487 -20.85 -17.18 22.25
CA ALA A 487 -22.27 -17.13 22.57
C ALA A 487 -22.80 -15.69 22.64
N THR A 488 -21.92 -14.70 22.90
CA THR A 488 -22.31 -13.29 23.06
C THR A 488 -21.27 -12.35 22.46
N GLN A 489 -21.69 -11.12 22.18
CA GLN A 489 -20.78 -10.05 21.76
C GLN A 489 -19.72 -9.75 22.84
N ALA A 490 -20.09 -9.81 24.12
CA ALA A 490 -19.17 -9.59 25.25
C ALA A 490 -18.04 -10.64 25.30
N GLU A 491 -18.31 -11.88 24.90
CA GLU A 491 -17.25 -12.90 24.80
C GLU A 491 -16.26 -12.60 23.68
N ILE A 492 -16.74 -12.07 22.55
CA ILE A 492 -15.86 -11.63 21.44
C ILE A 492 -14.97 -10.48 21.91
N GLU A 493 -15.53 -9.50 22.62
CA GLU A 493 -14.78 -8.36 23.17
C GLU A 493 -13.73 -8.83 24.16
N LYS A 494 -14.11 -9.69 25.09
CA LYS A 494 -13.17 -10.30 26.04
C LYS A 494 -12.05 -11.05 25.32
N TYR A 495 -12.38 -11.88 24.33
CA TYR A 495 -11.39 -12.60 23.54
C TYR A 495 -10.37 -11.65 22.89
N ILE A 496 -10.86 -10.58 22.24
CA ILE A 496 -10.00 -9.60 21.59
C ILE A 496 -9.09 -8.90 22.60
N GLU A 497 -9.57 -8.58 23.79
CA GLU A 497 -8.80 -7.88 24.81
C GLU A 497 -7.79 -8.77 25.53
N THR A 498 -8.13 -10.03 25.78
CA THR A 498 -7.35 -10.89 26.69
C THR A 498 -6.68 -12.10 26.04
N GLU A 499 -7.24 -12.63 24.95
CA GLU A 499 -6.81 -13.91 24.38
C GLU A 499 -6.32 -13.80 22.93
N MET A 500 -6.72 -12.74 22.21
CA MET A 500 -6.35 -12.61 20.79
C MET A 500 -4.83 -12.51 20.63
N PRO A 501 -4.22 -13.33 19.74
CA PRO A 501 -2.79 -13.33 19.53
C PRO A 501 -2.24 -11.94 19.16
N HIS A 502 -1.04 -11.64 19.63
CA HIS A 502 -0.32 -10.41 19.33
C HIS A 502 0.57 -10.58 18.11
N ARG A 503 1.13 -9.47 17.61
CA ARG A 503 2.02 -9.45 16.45
C ARG A 503 3.25 -10.36 16.59
N THR A 504 3.73 -10.57 17.81
CA THR A 504 4.85 -11.50 18.10
C THR A 504 4.47 -12.96 17.90
N ASP A 505 3.18 -13.29 17.90
CA ASP A 505 2.70 -14.62 17.59
C ASP A 505 2.62 -14.78 16.06
N THR A 506 3.39 -15.69 15.50
CA THR A 506 3.46 -15.98 14.05
C THR A 506 2.12 -16.39 13.43
N LYS A 507 1.13 -16.74 14.25
CA LYS A 507 -0.22 -17.09 13.82
C LYS A 507 -1.13 -15.88 13.62
N CYS A 508 -0.80 -14.73 14.24
CA CYS A 508 -1.55 -13.49 14.09
C CYS A 508 -0.98 -12.67 12.94
N GLY A 509 -1.72 -12.49 11.86
CA GLY A 509 -1.34 -11.69 10.69
C GLY A 509 -1.86 -10.25 10.73
N TYR A 510 -2.44 -9.78 11.86
CA TYR A 510 -3.13 -8.50 11.98
C TYR A 510 -2.69 -7.71 13.20
N ASP A 511 -2.58 -6.39 13.00
CA ASP A 511 -2.47 -5.41 14.08
C ASP A 511 -3.85 -4.86 14.44
N ARG A 512 -3.97 -4.35 15.67
CA ARG A 512 -5.16 -3.63 16.15
C ARG A 512 -4.82 -2.14 16.22
N ILE A 513 -5.56 -1.33 15.49
CA ILE A 513 -5.45 0.13 15.53
C ILE A 513 -6.77 0.73 16.03
N TYR A 514 -6.68 1.85 16.75
CA TYR A 514 -7.84 2.62 17.18
C TYR A 514 -7.81 3.98 16.51
N THR A 515 -8.83 4.22 15.68
CA THR A 515 -9.02 5.49 14.97
C THR A 515 -9.63 6.54 15.89
N SER A 516 -9.73 7.78 15.43
CA SER A 516 -10.38 8.86 16.20
C SER A 516 -11.91 8.80 16.23
N GLY A 517 -12.50 7.71 15.72
CA GLY A 517 -13.93 7.56 15.69
C GLY A 517 -14.63 8.36 14.60
N SER A 518 -15.90 8.70 14.81
CA SER A 518 -16.74 9.37 13.81
C SER A 518 -17.77 10.28 14.46
N LYS A 519 -18.14 11.35 13.79
CA LYS A 519 -19.31 12.15 14.12
C LYS A 519 -20.56 11.56 13.45
N LYS A 520 -21.67 11.58 14.18
CA LYS A 520 -22.97 11.09 13.72
C LYS A 520 -23.87 12.25 13.36
N TRP A 521 -24.33 12.30 12.14
CA TRP A 521 -25.14 13.37 11.55
C TRP A 521 -26.54 12.86 11.22
N LEU A 522 -27.54 13.72 11.40
CA LEU A 522 -28.94 13.42 11.14
C LEU A 522 -29.56 14.50 10.25
N PHE A 523 -30.10 14.09 9.12
CA PHE A 523 -31.02 14.86 8.31
C PHE A 523 -32.45 14.46 8.67
N THR A 524 -33.30 15.42 8.82
CA THR A 524 -34.75 15.25 9.02
C THR A 524 -35.49 15.79 7.82
N ARG A 525 -36.60 15.14 7.49
CA ARG A 525 -37.48 15.58 6.40
C ARG A 525 -38.01 16.98 6.62
#